data_0a4ef668a4e011810eabdfc83bcfd799
#
_entry.id   0a4ef668a4e011810eabdfc83bcfd799
#
_cell.length_a   1.000
_cell.length_b   1.000
_cell.length_c   1.000
_cell.angle_alpha   90.00
_cell.angle_beta   90.00
_cell.angle_gamma   90.00
#
_symmetry.space_group_name_H-M   'P 1'
#
loop_
_entity.id
_entity.type
_entity.pdbx_description
1 polymer ?
#
loop_
_entity_poly.entity_id
_entity_poly.type
_entity_poly.pdbx_seq_one_letter_code
_entity_poly.pdbx_strand_id
1 'polypeptide(L)' 'MSEDISNKVKKIVADHLGIDEAKVNDDSSFIDDLGADSLDTVELVMAFEEAFDVEIPDEKAETILTVGDAIAHLEAK' A
#
# COMPACT_ATOMS: atom_id res chain seq x y z
N MET A 1 11.74 -1.68 -11.73
CA MET A 1 12.32 -2.64 -10.82
C MET A 1 11.45 -2.80 -9.60
N SER A 2 11.37 -4.02 -9.05
CA SER A 2 10.52 -4.26 -7.92
C SER A 2 10.94 -3.48 -6.68
N GLU A 3 12.24 -3.20 -6.53
CA GLU A 3 12.69 -2.38 -5.42
C GLU A 3 12.12 -0.97 -5.45
N ASP A 4 12.02 -0.41 -6.64
CA ASP A 4 11.46 0.94 -6.77
C ASP A 4 9.99 0.98 -6.38
N ILE A 5 9.24 -0.03 -6.80
CA ILE A 5 7.84 -0.13 -6.46
C ILE A 5 7.69 -0.36 -4.96
N SER A 6 8.48 -1.26 -4.40
CA SER A 6 8.45 -1.55 -2.97
C SER A 6 8.74 -0.29 -2.15
N ASN A 7 9.78 0.45 -2.52
CA ASN A 7 10.15 1.66 -1.81
C ASN A 7 9.08 2.73 -1.91
N LYS A 8 8.49 2.89 -3.08
CA LYS A 8 7.42 3.86 -3.27
C LYS A 8 6.20 3.51 -2.43
N VAL A 9 5.81 2.23 -2.44
CA VAL A 9 4.67 1.80 -1.65
C VAL A 9 4.90 2.08 -0.17
N LYS A 10 6.07 1.71 0.33
CA LYS A 10 6.39 1.90 1.73
C LYS A 10 6.40 3.38 2.12
N LYS A 11 6.94 4.22 1.24
CA LYS A 11 6.96 5.65 1.50
C LYS A 11 5.55 6.24 1.53
N ILE A 12 4.71 5.83 0.59
CA ILE A 12 3.34 6.31 0.54
C ILE A 12 2.60 5.91 1.81
N VAL A 13 2.76 4.65 2.22
CA VAL A 13 2.11 4.15 3.43
C VAL A 13 2.59 4.93 4.65
N ALA A 14 3.90 5.12 4.77
CA ALA A 14 4.47 5.83 5.92
C ALA A 14 3.97 7.26 5.97
N ASP A 15 3.96 7.95 4.83
CA ASP A 15 3.50 9.33 4.76
C ASP A 15 2.02 9.44 5.11
N HIS A 16 1.22 8.53 4.59
CA HIS A 16 -0.22 8.58 4.80
C HIS A 16 -0.59 8.31 6.25
N LEU A 17 0.06 7.33 6.85
CA LEU A 17 -0.25 6.91 8.22
C LEU A 17 0.55 7.68 9.27
N GLY A 18 1.53 8.48 8.85
CA GLY A 18 2.34 9.27 9.79
C GLY A 18 3.29 8.42 10.62
N ILE A 19 3.85 7.37 10.02
CA ILE A 19 4.79 6.49 10.71
C ILE A 19 6.11 6.45 9.95
N ASP A 20 7.14 5.90 10.61
CA ASP A 20 8.44 5.74 9.98
C ASP A 20 8.38 4.70 8.87
N GLU A 21 9.02 5.03 7.76
CA GLU A 21 9.12 4.09 6.64
C GLU A 21 9.80 2.79 7.07
N ALA A 22 10.72 2.87 8.02
CA ALA A 22 11.40 1.69 8.53
C ALA A 22 10.47 0.71 9.23
N LYS A 23 9.31 1.18 9.67
CA LYS A 23 8.32 0.32 10.32
C LYS A 23 7.41 -0.37 9.33
N VAL A 24 7.47 0.02 8.07
CA VAL A 24 6.63 -0.55 7.03
C VAL A 24 7.36 -1.73 6.40
N ASN A 25 6.88 -2.93 6.64
CA ASN A 25 7.50 -4.15 6.11
C ASN A 25 6.55 -4.81 5.11
N ASP A 26 7.11 -5.66 4.25
CA ASP A 26 6.30 -6.36 3.26
C ASP A 26 5.18 -7.17 3.91
N ASP A 27 5.46 -7.75 5.08
CA ASP A 27 4.50 -8.57 5.79
C ASP A 27 3.53 -7.78 6.64
N SER A 28 3.72 -6.46 6.75
CA SER A 28 2.87 -5.64 7.61
C SER A 28 1.44 -5.60 7.08
N SER A 29 0.49 -5.87 7.97
CA SER A 29 -0.91 -5.71 7.67
C SER A 29 -1.28 -4.25 7.89
N PHE A 30 -2.01 -3.65 6.97
CA PHE A 30 -2.37 -2.24 7.11
C PHE A 30 -3.18 -2.00 8.38
N ILE A 31 -4.10 -2.89 8.67
CA ILE A 31 -4.98 -2.72 9.83
C ILE A 31 -4.33 -3.25 11.11
N ASP A 32 -3.84 -4.48 11.07
CA ASP A 32 -3.35 -5.15 12.28
C ASP A 32 -2.00 -4.62 12.73
N ASP A 33 -1.10 -4.37 11.80
CA ASP A 33 0.28 -3.99 12.14
C ASP A 33 0.50 -2.50 12.10
N LEU A 34 -0.14 -1.81 11.18
CA LEU A 34 0.10 -0.38 10.99
C LEU A 34 -1.01 0.49 11.56
N GLY A 35 -2.08 -0.11 12.04
CA GLY A 35 -3.13 0.62 12.72
C GLY A 35 -4.06 1.40 11.81
N ALA A 36 -4.08 1.10 10.52
CA ALA A 36 -4.98 1.77 9.59
C ALA A 36 -6.40 1.23 9.77
N ASP A 37 -7.39 2.08 9.58
CA ASP A 37 -8.77 1.61 9.56
C ASP A 37 -9.23 1.44 8.11
N SER A 38 -10.50 1.07 7.91
CA SER A 38 -10.98 0.79 6.56
C SER A 38 -10.96 2.03 5.67
N LEU A 39 -11.17 3.20 6.24
CA LEU A 39 -11.09 4.44 5.47
C LEU A 39 -9.65 4.72 5.03
N ASP A 40 -8.71 4.47 5.93
CA ASP A 40 -7.29 4.65 5.60
C ASP A 40 -6.88 3.75 4.46
N THR A 41 -7.35 2.49 4.45
CA THR A 41 -6.98 1.58 3.37
C THR A 41 -7.54 2.04 2.03
N VAL A 42 -8.75 2.58 2.02
CA VAL A 42 -9.33 3.13 0.79
C VAL A 42 -8.48 4.30 0.29
N GLU A 43 -8.08 5.18 1.19
CA GLU A 43 -7.27 6.32 0.81
C GLU A 43 -5.90 5.90 0.33
N LEU A 44 -5.32 4.86 0.95
CA LEU A 44 -4.04 4.33 0.50
C LEU A 44 -4.13 3.79 -0.92
N VAL A 45 -5.20 3.06 -1.22
CA VAL A 45 -5.40 2.54 -2.57
C VAL A 45 -5.47 3.70 -3.58
N MET A 46 -6.19 4.76 -3.23
CA MET A 46 -6.28 5.92 -4.11
C MET A 46 -4.92 6.58 -4.30
N ALA A 47 -4.13 6.65 -3.24
CA ALA A 47 -2.78 7.21 -3.33
C ALA A 47 -1.89 6.38 -4.24
N PHE A 48 -2.01 5.05 -4.15
CA PHE A 48 -1.26 4.17 -5.06
C PHE A 48 -1.68 4.39 -6.50
N GLU A 49 -2.97 4.52 -6.74
CA GLU A 49 -3.46 4.75 -8.10
C GLU A 49 -2.85 6.02 -8.71
N GLU A 50 -2.79 7.08 -7.92
CA GLU A 50 -2.23 8.33 -8.41
C GLU A 50 -0.72 8.26 -8.58
N ALA A 51 -0.04 7.62 -7.64
CA ALA A 51 1.41 7.57 -7.66
C ALA A 51 1.94 6.71 -8.80
N PHE A 52 1.22 5.65 -9.15
CA PHE A 52 1.67 4.70 -10.16
C PHE A 52 0.88 4.81 -11.46
N ASP A 53 -0.06 5.75 -11.50
CA ASP A 53 -0.90 5.98 -12.68
C ASP A 53 -1.58 4.69 -13.13
N VAL A 54 -2.23 4.04 -12.19
CA VAL A 54 -2.93 2.78 -12.42
C VAL A 54 -4.34 2.88 -11.84
N GLU A 55 -5.18 1.94 -12.23
CA GLU A 55 -6.53 1.85 -11.71
C GLU A 55 -6.68 0.53 -10.97
N ILE A 56 -7.11 0.62 -9.71
CA ILE A 56 -7.31 -0.57 -8.88
C ILE A 56 -8.80 -0.70 -8.60
N PRO A 57 -9.47 -1.68 -9.21
CA PRO A 57 -10.91 -1.88 -8.95
C PRO A 57 -11.16 -2.21 -7.48
N ASP A 58 -12.36 -1.91 -7.01
CA ASP A 58 -12.72 -2.14 -5.62
C ASP A 58 -12.51 -3.60 -5.21
N GLU A 59 -12.88 -4.54 -6.09
CA GLU A 59 -12.74 -5.95 -5.75
C GLU A 59 -11.28 -6.36 -5.61
N LYS A 60 -10.38 -5.72 -6.34
CA LYS A 60 -8.94 -5.96 -6.15
C LYS A 60 -8.44 -5.28 -4.88
N ALA A 61 -8.94 -4.07 -4.63
CA ALA A 61 -8.53 -3.33 -3.44
C ALA A 61 -8.87 -4.11 -2.17
N GLU A 62 -9.97 -4.84 -2.18
CA GLU A 62 -10.37 -5.64 -1.02
C GLU A 62 -9.40 -6.75 -0.70
N THR A 63 -8.62 -7.19 -1.67
CA THR A 63 -7.63 -8.25 -1.44
C THR A 63 -6.28 -7.71 -1.01
N ILE A 64 -6.11 -6.40 -1.02
CA ILE A 64 -4.84 -5.76 -0.63
C ILE A 64 -4.89 -5.52 0.86
N LEU A 65 -4.44 -6.51 1.63
CA LEU A 65 -4.49 -6.46 3.09
C LEU A 65 -3.14 -6.16 3.72
N THR A 66 -2.06 -6.44 3.01
CA THR A 66 -0.70 -6.20 3.51
C THR A 66 0.07 -5.35 2.51
N VAL A 67 1.20 -4.81 2.99
CA VAL A 67 2.09 -4.05 2.12
C VAL A 67 2.55 -4.91 0.95
N GLY A 68 2.88 -6.17 1.22
CA GLY A 68 3.30 -7.09 0.17
C GLY A 68 2.23 -7.32 -0.88
N ASP A 69 0.97 -7.40 -0.44
CA ASP A 69 -0.14 -7.55 -1.39
C ASP A 69 -0.20 -6.36 -2.35
N ALA A 70 -0.03 -5.15 -1.81
CA ALA A 70 -0.04 -3.95 -2.65
C ALA A 70 1.12 -3.96 -3.63
N ILE A 71 2.31 -4.32 -3.16
CA ILE A 71 3.49 -4.37 -4.01
C ILE A 71 3.28 -5.38 -5.12
N ALA A 72 2.79 -6.57 -4.78
CA ALA A 72 2.56 -7.62 -5.77
C ALA A 72 1.57 -7.18 -6.84
N HIS A 73 0.51 -6.51 -6.41
CA HIS A 73 -0.50 -6.04 -7.37
C HIS A 73 0.09 -5.01 -8.33
N LEU A 74 0.87 -4.09 -7.81
CA LEU A 74 1.46 -3.05 -8.63
C LEU A 74 2.55 -3.57 -9.55
N GLU A 75 3.27 -4.60 -9.11
CA GLU A 75 4.30 -5.23 -9.95
C GLU A 75 3.70 -6.06 -11.08
N ALA A 76 2.54 -6.64 -10.83
CA ALA A 76 1.89 -7.50 -11.81
C ALA A 76 1.27 -6.71 -12.96
N LYS A 77 1.21 -5.41 -12.84
CA LYS A 77 0.56 -4.56 -13.80
C LYS A 77 1.28 -4.44 -15.15
#